data_e94776a1929907bc9d10badef03d9064
#
_entry.id   e94776a1929907bc9d10badef03d9064
#
_cell.length_a   1.000
_cell.length_b   1.000
_cell.length_c   1.000
_cell.angle_alpha   90.00
_cell.angle_beta   90.00
_cell.angle_gamma   90.00
#
_symmetry.space_group_name_H-M   'P 1'
#
loop_
_entity.id
_entity.type
_entity.pdbx_description
1 polymer ?
#
loop_
_entity_poly.entity_id
_entity_poly.type
_entity_poly.pdbx_seq_one_letter_code
_entity_poly.pdbx_strand_id
1 'polypeptide(L)'
;MKSFRSLLVAAVVVAVGAGSVIGPAGPAQADTAPSLSDFRMRRSGNELRGRVEQLDALLPKLGVQKILDQANRTATRSTTCNRNAFDPAGTASAPQHWCLNPDDAGTIGSDVDGNTEWMPQGLTTSADAEADETWGAKKVIIVSWYDKRIAPKKGVRLSFLDPDTGKYRHVLLAYPYINGDGNPTWEFMDSPQGGTNGGLHAGGIVWYGNYLYVMDTRRGVRVFDMRYIFDLGSAANGDTSDGNRMGRHGSTYYGHGYRYVMPQVDAWVNDAGADNDDGTNCSPSGAPKFSYGALDRNAGPDQMVTGEYCLNQPATTDGKGRVATWPLNEATGEPLLNGAGKWQATAAHRLPASSIQGAVVHDGTWYLSQSAGSGRNGRLIKATPSGSPTGTLGVTENRLAGIGVEDLSYWPSQDAVWTVTEHPGRRAIYSCPLTPPAGARVCGPTG
;
A
#
# COMPACT_ATOMS: atom_id res chain seq x y z
N MET A 1 -33.22 55.68 48.13
CA MET A 1 -31.92 56.31 48.03
C MET A 1 -30.95 55.57 48.93
N LYS A 2 -30.19 54.63 48.37
CA LYS A 2 -29.11 53.90 49.14
C LYS A 2 -27.87 53.91 48.25
N SER A 3 -26.86 54.56 48.77
CA SER A 3 -25.52 54.76 48.23
C SER A 3 -24.75 53.45 48.27
N PHE A 4 -24.16 53.05 47.13
CA PHE A 4 -23.18 51.95 47.08
C PHE A 4 -21.77 52.57 46.96
N ARG A 5 -20.97 52.29 47.94
CA ARG A 5 -19.54 52.63 47.98
C ARG A 5 -18.75 51.52 47.24
N SER A 6 -17.96 51.94 46.27
CA SER A 6 -16.98 51.09 45.57
C SER A 6 -15.75 50.91 46.46
N LEU A 7 -15.39 49.64 46.70
CA LEU A 7 -14.08 49.26 47.24
C LEU A 7 -13.14 48.95 46.09
N LEU A 8 -12.06 49.69 45.98
CA LEU A 8 -10.89 49.35 45.15
C LEU A 8 -10.06 48.31 45.90
N VAL A 9 -9.89 47.13 45.31
CA VAL A 9 -8.89 46.14 45.76
C VAL A 9 -7.69 46.25 44.83
N ALA A 10 -6.56 46.69 45.40
CA ALA A 10 -5.28 46.69 44.67
C ALA A 10 -4.69 45.30 44.72
N ALA A 11 -4.54 44.67 43.54
CA ALA A 11 -3.85 43.39 43.39
C ALA A 11 -2.35 43.65 43.20
N VAL A 12 -1.56 43.18 44.15
CA VAL A 12 -0.10 43.13 44.05
C VAL A 12 0.28 41.89 43.23
N VAL A 13 0.83 42.11 42.03
CA VAL A 13 1.39 41.06 41.21
C VAL A 13 2.82 40.76 41.66
N VAL A 14 3.01 39.63 42.32
CA VAL A 14 4.35 39.10 42.61
C VAL A 14 4.77 38.28 41.38
N ALA A 15 5.70 38.78 40.60
CA ALA A 15 6.35 38.06 39.52
C ALA A 15 7.35 37.06 40.11
N VAL A 16 6.94 35.80 40.21
CA VAL A 16 7.85 34.67 40.47
C VAL A 16 8.50 34.29 39.16
N GLY A 17 9.73 34.65 38.94
CA GLY A 17 10.56 34.21 37.84
C GLY A 17 10.84 32.70 37.96
N ALA A 18 10.11 31.89 37.21
CA ALA A 18 10.43 30.49 37.03
C ALA A 18 11.64 30.39 36.05
N GLY A 19 12.84 30.32 36.62
CA GLY A 19 14.02 29.91 35.89
C GLY A 19 13.86 28.46 35.44
N SER A 20 13.60 28.24 34.14
CA SER A 20 13.64 26.91 33.53
C SER A 20 15.07 26.39 33.62
N VAL A 21 15.33 25.49 34.52
CA VAL A 21 16.56 24.69 34.53
C VAL A 21 16.44 23.73 33.35
N ILE A 22 17.11 24.07 32.24
CA ILE A 22 17.34 23.11 31.13
C ILE A 22 18.34 22.10 31.69
N GLY A 23 17.83 20.99 32.24
CA GLY A 23 18.65 19.84 32.56
C GLY A 23 19.33 19.34 31.26
N PRO A 24 20.53 18.73 31.34
CA PRO A 24 21.16 18.13 30.20
C PRO A 24 20.18 17.13 29.61
N ALA A 25 19.91 17.22 28.27
CA ALA A 25 19.16 16.24 27.57
C ALA A 25 19.85 14.88 27.79
N GLY A 26 19.14 13.93 28.40
CA GLY A 26 19.65 12.59 28.57
C GLY A 26 20.11 12.05 27.20
N PRO A 27 21.07 11.13 27.17
CA PRO A 27 21.52 10.54 25.93
C PRO A 27 20.30 10.01 25.18
N ALA A 28 20.13 10.41 23.91
CA ALA A 28 19.08 9.87 23.07
C ALA A 28 19.21 8.34 23.10
N GLN A 29 18.18 7.67 23.58
CA GLN A 29 18.18 6.21 23.64
C GLN A 29 18.30 5.71 22.20
N ALA A 30 19.33 4.93 21.92
CA ALA A 30 19.55 4.35 20.59
C ALA A 30 18.35 3.48 20.23
N ASP A 31 17.87 3.64 18.98
CA ASP A 31 16.79 2.79 18.45
C ASP A 31 17.20 1.31 18.58
N THR A 32 16.37 0.51 19.23
CA THR A 32 16.66 -0.91 19.43
C THR A 32 16.38 -1.69 18.14
N ALA A 33 17.32 -2.56 17.75
CA ALA A 33 17.13 -3.46 16.61
C ALA A 33 15.92 -4.38 16.84
N PRO A 34 15.10 -4.65 15.82
CA PRO A 34 13.97 -5.56 15.93
C PRO A 34 14.44 -7.01 16.19
N SER A 35 13.60 -7.83 16.81
CA SER A 35 13.81 -9.27 16.91
C SER A 35 13.23 -9.99 15.71
N LEU A 36 13.98 -10.87 15.04
CA LEU A 36 13.44 -11.71 13.95
C LEU A 36 12.32 -12.64 14.42
N SER A 37 12.25 -12.97 15.71
CA SER A 37 11.16 -13.80 16.26
C SER A 37 9.78 -13.16 16.11
N ASP A 38 9.71 -11.85 15.96
CA ASP A 38 8.45 -11.12 15.75
C ASP A 38 7.92 -11.28 14.32
N PHE A 39 8.81 -11.58 13.36
CA PHE A 39 8.53 -11.60 11.92
C PHE A 39 8.37 -13.03 11.42
N ARG A 40 7.27 -13.66 11.83
CA ARG A 40 6.88 -14.99 11.36
C ARG A 40 5.43 -14.99 10.92
N MET A 41 5.16 -15.62 9.80
CA MET A 41 3.82 -15.85 9.29
C MET A 41 3.54 -17.33 9.13
N ARG A 42 2.29 -17.71 9.28
CA ARG A 42 1.76 -19.05 8.97
C ARG A 42 0.67 -18.93 7.91
N ARG A 43 0.47 -19.98 7.14
CA ARG A 43 -0.67 -20.07 6.23
C ARG A 43 -1.98 -19.99 7.04
N SER A 44 -2.97 -19.26 6.53
CA SER A 44 -4.23 -19.03 7.26
C SER A 44 -5.06 -20.29 7.48
N GLY A 45 -4.81 -21.33 6.68
CA GLY A 45 -5.54 -22.62 6.73
C GLY A 45 -6.92 -22.56 6.06
N ASN A 46 -7.28 -21.46 5.41
CA ASN A 46 -8.51 -21.37 4.65
C ASN A 46 -8.36 -22.05 3.27
N GLU A 47 -9.29 -22.91 2.93
CA GLU A 47 -9.33 -23.60 1.63
C GLU A 47 -9.91 -22.73 0.52
N LEU A 48 -9.36 -21.51 0.34
CA LEU A 48 -9.91 -20.54 -0.62
C LEU A 48 -9.68 -20.99 -2.06
N ARG A 49 -8.54 -21.64 -2.35
CA ARG A 49 -8.21 -22.13 -3.70
C ARG A 49 -9.27 -23.08 -4.24
N GLY A 50 -9.72 -24.06 -3.46
CA GLY A 50 -10.79 -24.98 -3.89
C GLY A 50 -12.13 -24.29 -4.18
N ARG A 51 -12.42 -23.17 -3.51
CA ARG A 51 -13.61 -22.34 -3.81
C ARG A 51 -13.45 -21.59 -5.13
N VAL A 52 -12.24 -21.09 -5.39
CA VAL A 52 -11.92 -20.38 -6.65
C VAL A 52 -11.95 -21.35 -7.83
N GLU A 53 -11.48 -22.58 -7.68
CA GLU A 53 -11.54 -23.63 -8.69
C GLU A 53 -13.00 -24.03 -9.03
N GLN A 54 -13.90 -24.02 -8.03
CA GLN A 54 -15.33 -24.19 -8.28
C GLN A 54 -15.93 -23.02 -9.08
N LEU A 55 -15.49 -21.78 -8.83
CA LEU A 55 -15.88 -20.62 -9.63
C LEU A 55 -15.32 -20.67 -11.05
N ASP A 56 -14.10 -21.17 -11.22
CA ASP A 56 -13.44 -21.34 -12.51
C ASP A 56 -14.19 -22.31 -13.46
N ALA A 57 -14.87 -23.29 -12.88
CA ALA A 57 -15.74 -24.19 -13.64
C ALA A 57 -17.03 -23.51 -14.16
N LEU A 58 -17.39 -22.33 -13.66
CA LEU A 58 -18.67 -21.66 -13.92
C LEU A 58 -18.53 -20.35 -14.70
N LEU A 59 -17.34 -19.71 -14.65
CA LEU A 59 -17.13 -18.36 -15.15
C LEU A 59 -15.93 -18.29 -16.09
N PRO A 60 -16.02 -17.56 -17.22
CA PRO A 60 -14.89 -17.30 -18.09
C PRO A 60 -13.87 -16.39 -17.38
N LYS A 61 -12.60 -16.58 -17.72
CA LYS A 61 -11.48 -15.78 -17.21
C LYS A 61 -10.64 -15.22 -18.35
N LEU A 62 -9.98 -14.09 -18.08
CA LEU A 62 -9.05 -13.46 -19.02
C LEU A 62 -7.71 -13.18 -18.34
N GLY A 63 -6.64 -13.26 -19.12
CA GLY A 63 -5.30 -12.85 -18.67
C GLY A 63 -5.11 -11.33 -18.72
N VAL A 64 -4.07 -10.84 -18.04
CA VAL A 64 -3.73 -9.42 -17.90
C VAL A 64 -3.65 -8.68 -19.24
N GLN A 65 -3.03 -9.28 -20.27
CA GLN A 65 -2.94 -8.64 -21.60
C GLN A 65 -4.31 -8.30 -22.18
N LYS A 66 -5.27 -9.24 -22.08
CA LYS A 66 -6.63 -9.02 -22.57
C LYS A 66 -7.38 -7.95 -21.76
N ILE A 67 -7.11 -7.84 -20.48
CA ILE A 67 -7.65 -6.77 -19.64
C ILE A 67 -7.14 -5.40 -20.12
N LEU A 68 -5.86 -5.29 -20.44
CA LEU A 68 -5.25 -4.07 -21.01
C LEU A 68 -5.78 -3.75 -22.42
N ASP A 69 -5.95 -4.77 -23.28
CA ASP A 69 -6.58 -4.59 -24.60
C ASP A 69 -8.02 -4.05 -24.51
N GLN A 70 -8.70 -4.32 -23.40
CA GLN A 70 -10.06 -3.87 -23.10
C GLN A 70 -10.09 -2.68 -22.13
N ALA A 71 -8.99 -1.90 -22.06
CA ALA A 71 -8.94 -0.70 -21.24
C ALA A 71 -10.07 0.28 -21.63
N ASN A 72 -10.67 0.89 -20.60
CA ASN A 72 -11.78 1.82 -20.79
C ASN A 72 -11.54 3.17 -20.08
N ARG A 73 -10.32 3.38 -19.59
CA ARG A 73 -9.84 4.58 -18.95
C ARG A 73 -8.49 4.97 -19.53
N THR A 74 -8.16 6.25 -19.39
CA THR A 74 -6.85 6.77 -19.83
C THR A 74 -6.33 7.74 -18.76
N ALA A 75 -5.13 7.50 -18.29
CA ALA A 75 -4.36 8.46 -17.51
C ALA A 75 -3.74 9.50 -18.44
N THR A 76 -3.68 10.75 -18.02
CA THR A 76 -3.11 11.84 -18.79
C THR A 76 -1.68 12.10 -18.39
N ARG A 77 -0.76 12.17 -19.34
CA ARG A 77 0.63 12.55 -19.05
C ARG A 77 0.73 14.08 -18.91
N SER A 78 1.23 14.53 -17.74
CA SER A 78 1.26 15.96 -17.40
C SER A 78 2.34 16.25 -16.35
N THR A 79 2.61 17.53 -16.13
CA THR A 79 3.36 18.03 -14.96
C THR A 79 2.42 18.48 -13.82
N THR A 80 1.11 18.57 -14.12
CA THR A 80 0.07 18.91 -13.14
C THR A 80 -1.15 18.03 -13.38
N CYS A 81 -1.72 17.46 -12.32
CA CYS A 81 -3.06 16.86 -12.36
C CYS A 81 -4.13 17.95 -12.12
N ASN A 82 -5.34 17.61 -11.68
CA ASN A 82 -6.34 18.62 -11.30
C ASN A 82 -5.82 19.57 -10.19
N ARG A 83 -4.95 19.06 -9.34
CA ARG A 83 -4.12 19.82 -8.41
C ARG A 83 -2.67 19.37 -8.58
N ASN A 84 -1.70 20.20 -8.20
CA ASN A 84 -0.30 19.84 -8.29
C ASN A 84 0.00 18.61 -7.43
N ALA A 85 0.53 17.56 -8.04
CA ALA A 85 1.03 16.39 -7.33
C ALA A 85 2.34 16.69 -6.57
N PHE A 86 3.03 17.78 -6.93
CA PHE A 86 4.21 18.31 -6.25
C PHE A 86 3.95 19.75 -5.83
N ASP A 87 4.40 20.15 -4.65
CA ASP A 87 4.33 21.54 -4.19
C ASP A 87 5.28 22.43 -5.04
N PRO A 88 4.76 23.41 -5.79
CA PRO A 88 5.59 24.27 -6.63
C PRO A 88 6.62 25.10 -5.85
N ALA A 89 6.34 25.44 -4.60
CA ALA A 89 7.28 26.16 -3.75
C ALA A 89 8.51 25.31 -3.36
N GLY A 90 8.36 23.99 -3.39
CA GLY A 90 9.43 23.03 -3.12
C GLY A 90 10.19 22.54 -4.36
N THR A 91 9.77 22.91 -5.57
CA THR A 91 10.30 22.39 -6.82
C THR A 91 10.48 23.48 -7.87
N ALA A 92 11.63 23.49 -8.57
CA ALA A 92 11.84 24.39 -9.71
C ALA A 92 10.94 24.04 -10.91
N SER A 93 10.64 22.73 -11.08
CA SER A 93 9.68 22.21 -12.05
C SER A 93 9.13 20.86 -11.54
N ALA A 94 7.85 20.62 -11.72
CA ALA A 94 7.26 19.31 -11.43
C ALA A 94 7.68 18.32 -12.54
N PRO A 95 8.02 17.06 -12.17
CA PRO A 95 8.33 16.04 -13.15
C PRO A 95 7.09 15.64 -13.95
N GLN A 96 7.29 15.11 -15.15
CA GLN A 96 6.22 14.49 -15.93
C GLN A 96 5.71 13.22 -15.21
N HIS A 97 4.39 13.06 -15.12
CA HIS A 97 3.74 11.93 -14.47
C HIS A 97 2.42 11.56 -15.15
N TRP A 98 1.92 10.36 -14.85
CA TRP A 98 0.58 9.93 -15.25
C TRP A 98 -0.44 10.40 -14.21
N CYS A 99 -1.35 11.27 -14.61
CA CYS A 99 -2.51 11.65 -13.80
C CYS A 99 -3.64 10.64 -14.01
N LEU A 100 -4.04 9.94 -12.96
CA LEU A 100 -5.19 9.05 -13.01
C LEU A 100 -6.48 9.84 -13.25
N ASN A 101 -7.47 9.21 -13.91
CA ASN A 101 -8.72 9.89 -14.24
C ASN A 101 -9.42 10.36 -12.95
N PRO A 102 -9.83 11.63 -12.85
CA PRO A 102 -10.55 12.15 -11.68
C PRO A 102 -11.83 11.39 -11.34
N ASP A 103 -12.53 10.83 -12.33
CA ASP A 103 -13.75 10.05 -12.15
C ASP A 103 -13.52 8.74 -11.37
N ASP A 104 -12.26 8.29 -11.27
CA ASP A 104 -11.91 7.13 -10.46
C ASP A 104 -12.03 7.38 -8.95
N ALA A 105 -12.13 8.64 -8.55
CA ALA A 105 -12.37 9.00 -7.16
C ALA A 105 -13.68 8.42 -6.63
N GLY A 106 -14.70 8.25 -7.50
CA GLY A 106 -16.06 8.00 -7.03
C GLY A 106 -16.58 9.15 -6.17
N THR A 107 -17.79 9.03 -5.65
CA THR A 107 -18.44 10.08 -4.85
C THR A 107 -19.03 9.52 -3.57
N ILE A 108 -18.71 10.12 -2.41
CA ILE A 108 -19.33 9.79 -1.11
C ILE A 108 -20.01 11.04 -0.54
N GLY A 109 -21.25 11.33 -0.90
CA GLY A 109 -21.98 12.47 -0.33
C GLY A 109 -21.61 13.83 -0.91
N SER A 110 -21.81 14.93 -0.16
CA SER A 110 -21.76 16.31 -0.65
C SER A 110 -20.51 17.11 -0.29
N ASP A 111 -19.53 16.52 0.41
CA ASP A 111 -18.34 17.23 0.90
C ASP A 111 -17.21 17.19 -0.13
N VAL A 112 -16.70 18.35 -0.52
CA VAL A 112 -15.74 18.52 -1.63
C VAL A 112 -14.39 17.86 -1.34
N ASP A 113 -13.89 17.87 -0.11
CA ASP A 113 -12.61 17.23 0.25
C ASP A 113 -12.77 15.83 0.86
N GLY A 114 -13.95 15.51 1.41
CA GLY A 114 -14.31 14.18 1.91
C GLY A 114 -15.00 13.29 0.88
N ASN A 115 -15.35 13.84 -0.28
CA ASN A 115 -16.21 13.23 -1.30
C ASN A 115 -15.48 12.25 -2.22
N THR A 116 -14.59 11.46 -1.64
CA THR A 116 -13.79 10.47 -2.34
C THR A 116 -14.11 9.08 -1.83
N GLU A 117 -14.61 8.23 -2.73
CA GLU A 117 -14.85 6.81 -2.43
C GLU A 117 -13.54 6.03 -2.44
N TRP A 118 -12.72 6.21 -3.46
CA TRP A 118 -11.54 5.41 -3.70
C TRP A 118 -10.24 6.16 -3.47
N MET A 119 -9.31 5.53 -2.73
CA MET A 119 -7.98 6.05 -2.45
C MET A 119 -6.92 5.09 -3.01
N PRO A 120 -6.04 5.52 -3.94
CA PRO A 120 -4.93 4.69 -4.40
C PRO A 120 -3.86 4.56 -3.30
N GLN A 121 -3.21 3.39 -3.23
CA GLN A 121 -2.26 3.06 -2.16
C GLN A 121 -1.03 2.31 -2.69
N GLY A 122 -1.14 0.98 -2.86
CA GLY A 122 -0.04 0.13 -3.29
C GLY A 122 0.26 0.26 -4.79
N LEU A 123 1.51 0.03 -5.16
CA LEU A 123 1.95 -0.02 -6.54
C LEU A 123 2.95 -1.16 -6.75
N THR A 124 2.75 -1.95 -7.81
CA THR A 124 3.69 -2.95 -8.29
C THR A 124 3.76 -2.92 -9.83
N THR A 125 4.77 -3.54 -10.40
CA THR A 125 5.00 -3.50 -11.85
C THR A 125 5.24 -4.89 -12.43
N SER A 126 5.21 -5.01 -13.76
CA SER A 126 5.63 -6.24 -14.43
C SER A 126 7.11 -6.57 -14.21
N ALA A 127 7.94 -5.60 -13.80
CA ALA A 127 9.33 -5.86 -13.42
C ALA A 127 9.44 -6.61 -12.08
N ASP A 128 8.44 -6.48 -11.20
CA ASP A 128 8.33 -7.35 -10.02
C ASP A 128 7.84 -8.75 -10.42
N ALA A 129 6.95 -8.85 -11.42
CA ALA A 129 6.36 -10.11 -11.84
C ALA A 129 7.35 -11.06 -12.52
N GLU A 130 8.09 -10.55 -13.49
CA GLU A 130 8.98 -11.32 -14.36
C GLU A 130 10.34 -10.63 -14.54
N ALA A 131 11.39 -11.42 -14.64
CA ALA A 131 12.75 -10.90 -14.76
C ALA A 131 13.01 -10.15 -16.08
N ASP A 132 12.21 -10.39 -17.13
CA ASP A 132 12.25 -9.66 -18.39
C ASP A 132 11.47 -8.34 -18.36
N GLU A 133 10.90 -8.00 -17.18
CA GLU A 133 10.15 -6.76 -16.89
C GLU A 133 8.84 -6.62 -17.68
N THR A 134 8.38 -7.68 -18.33
CA THR A 134 7.15 -7.68 -19.12
C THR A 134 6.20 -8.79 -18.67
N TRP A 135 4.91 -8.63 -18.90
CA TRP A 135 3.95 -9.71 -18.78
C TRP A 135 3.47 -10.06 -20.17
N GLY A 136 4.08 -11.10 -20.74
CA GLY A 136 3.97 -11.40 -22.16
C GLY A 136 4.58 -10.28 -23.02
N ALA A 137 3.78 -9.58 -23.84
CA ALA A 137 4.28 -8.52 -24.71
C ALA A 137 4.15 -7.10 -24.14
N LYS A 138 3.71 -6.94 -22.89
CA LYS A 138 3.36 -5.62 -22.33
C LYS A 138 4.07 -5.34 -21.04
N LYS A 139 4.47 -4.09 -20.85
CA LYS A 139 4.75 -3.51 -19.54
C LYS A 139 3.45 -3.21 -18.81
N VAL A 140 3.42 -3.40 -17.52
CA VAL A 140 2.22 -3.21 -16.70
C VAL A 140 2.58 -2.54 -15.38
N ILE A 141 1.79 -1.55 -14.99
CA ILE A 141 1.77 -1.02 -13.63
C ILE A 141 0.43 -1.39 -13.01
N ILE A 142 0.43 -1.91 -11.79
CA ILE A 142 -0.78 -2.19 -11.03
C ILE A 142 -0.82 -1.23 -9.84
N VAL A 143 -1.98 -0.59 -9.63
CA VAL A 143 -2.24 0.27 -8.46
C VAL A 143 -3.42 -0.29 -7.71
N SER A 144 -3.28 -0.51 -6.41
CA SER A 144 -4.38 -0.86 -5.52
C SER A 144 -5.11 0.38 -5.02
N TRP A 145 -6.41 0.20 -4.73
CA TRP A 145 -7.28 1.23 -4.19
C TRP A 145 -8.17 0.63 -3.12
N TYR A 146 -8.31 1.29 -1.99
CA TYR A 146 -9.32 0.92 -1.01
C TYR A 146 -10.55 1.82 -1.08
N ASP A 147 -11.71 1.26 -0.72
CA ASP A 147 -12.96 2.00 -0.56
C ASP A 147 -13.00 2.66 0.82
N LYS A 148 -12.98 3.98 0.85
CA LYS A 148 -13.00 4.79 2.07
C LYS A 148 -14.37 4.85 2.73
N ARG A 149 -15.44 4.41 2.06
CA ARG A 149 -16.80 4.50 2.60
C ARG A 149 -16.96 3.66 3.88
N ILE A 150 -17.88 4.11 4.74
CA ILE A 150 -18.28 3.34 5.93
C ILE A 150 -19.23 2.22 5.52
N ALA A 151 -20.22 2.51 4.69
CA ALA A 151 -21.18 1.55 4.12
C ALA A 151 -21.99 2.19 2.96
N PRO A 152 -22.41 1.44 1.94
CA PRO A 152 -21.95 0.09 1.61
C PRO A 152 -20.53 0.13 1.03
N LYS A 153 -19.66 -0.76 1.46
CA LYS A 153 -18.29 -0.88 0.96
C LYS A 153 -18.22 -1.76 -0.27
N LYS A 154 -17.28 -1.45 -1.17
CA LYS A 154 -16.90 -2.30 -2.31
C LYS A 154 -15.56 -3.00 -2.10
N GLY A 155 -14.84 -2.68 -1.01
CA GLY A 155 -13.58 -3.30 -0.62
C GLY A 155 -12.36 -2.73 -1.33
N VAL A 156 -11.68 -3.53 -2.13
CA VAL A 156 -10.43 -3.19 -2.80
C VAL A 156 -10.53 -3.44 -4.30
N ARG A 157 -10.01 -2.53 -5.11
CA ARG A 157 -9.85 -2.70 -6.55
C ARG A 157 -8.41 -2.47 -6.98
N LEU A 158 -8.06 -2.97 -8.14
CA LEU A 158 -6.80 -2.76 -8.83
C LEU A 158 -7.01 -1.98 -10.11
N SER A 159 -6.06 -1.10 -10.47
CA SER A 159 -5.94 -0.54 -11.83
C SER A 159 -4.78 -1.23 -12.53
N PHE A 160 -5.03 -1.90 -13.64
CA PHE A 160 -4.01 -2.43 -14.53
C PHE A 160 -3.74 -1.38 -15.61
N LEU A 161 -2.57 -0.77 -15.61
CA LEU A 161 -2.17 0.33 -16.47
C LEU A 161 -1.03 -0.08 -17.39
N ASP A 162 -1.18 0.21 -18.67
CA ASP A 162 -0.13 0.16 -19.68
C ASP A 162 0.67 1.48 -19.63
N PRO A 163 1.94 1.49 -19.15
CA PRO A 163 2.71 2.71 -19.00
C PRO A 163 3.16 3.35 -20.31
N ASP A 164 3.09 2.63 -21.44
CA ASP A 164 3.46 3.18 -22.74
C ASP A 164 2.32 4.03 -23.33
N THR A 165 1.08 3.68 -23.00
CA THR A 165 -0.13 4.35 -23.55
C THR A 165 -0.94 5.12 -22.53
N GLY A 166 -0.76 4.88 -21.23
CA GLY A 166 -1.56 5.42 -20.13
C GLY A 166 -2.97 4.81 -20.06
N LYS A 167 -3.31 3.83 -20.89
CA LYS A 167 -4.61 3.16 -20.87
C LYS A 167 -4.67 2.16 -19.72
N TYR A 168 -5.83 2.06 -19.05
CA TYR A 168 -6.00 1.16 -17.92
C TYR A 168 -7.43 0.64 -17.74
N ARG A 169 -7.54 -0.40 -16.91
CA ARG A 169 -8.78 -1.04 -16.52
C ARG A 169 -8.79 -1.40 -15.04
N HIS A 170 -9.97 -1.30 -14.41
CA HIS A 170 -10.15 -1.76 -13.04
C HIS A 170 -10.58 -3.23 -12.96
N VAL A 171 -10.05 -3.91 -11.92
CA VAL A 171 -10.40 -5.27 -11.49
C VAL A 171 -10.77 -5.20 -10.00
N LEU A 172 -11.91 -5.74 -9.61
CA LEU A 172 -12.35 -5.79 -8.22
C LEU A 172 -11.75 -7.02 -7.53
N LEU A 173 -11.19 -6.86 -6.33
CA LEU A 173 -10.79 -7.97 -5.48
C LEU A 173 -11.97 -8.50 -4.67
N ALA A 174 -12.04 -9.82 -4.47
CA ALA A 174 -13.16 -10.46 -3.82
C ALA A 174 -12.71 -11.57 -2.85
N TYR A 175 -13.52 -11.84 -1.83
CA TYR A 175 -13.35 -12.95 -0.92
C TYR A 175 -14.29 -14.10 -1.29
N PRO A 176 -13.79 -15.28 -1.71
CA PRO A 176 -14.64 -16.39 -2.13
C PRO A 176 -15.16 -17.17 -0.93
N TYR A 177 -16.42 -17.58 -0.99
CA TYR A 177 -17.03 -18.46 0.00
C TYR A 177 -18.12 -19.34 -0.61
N ILE A 178 -18.63 -20.31 0.14
CA ILE A 178 -19.78 -21.11 -0.23
C ILE A 178 -20.99 -20.53 0.51
N ASN A 179 -22.04 -20.16 -0.24
CA ASN A 179 -23.25 -19.60 0.35
C ASN A 179 -24.14 -20.68 1.04
N GLY A 180 -25.23 -20.25 1.67
CA GLY A 180 -26.14 -21.15 2.38
C GLY A 180 -26.79 -22.24 1.52
N ASP A 181 -26.82 -22.06 0.21
CA ASP A 181 -27.37 -23.03 -0.77
C ASP A 181 -26.28 -23.99 -1.30
N GLY A 182 -25.05 -23.93 -0.76
CA GLY A 182 -23.93 -24.76 -1.20
C GLY A 182 -23.26 -24.29 -2.50
N ASN A 183 -23.54 -23.07 -2.98
CA ASN A 183 -22.99 -22.57 -4.23
C ASN A 183 -21.73 -21.72 -3.98
N PRO A 184 -20.69 -21.82 -4.86
CA PRO A 184 -19.54 -20.93 -4.82
C PRO A 184 -19.96 -19.51 -5.19
N THR A 185 -19.47 -18.55 -4.41
CA THR A 185 -19.77 -17.13 -4.57
C THR A 185 -18.62 -16.29 -4.01
N TRP A 186 -18.78 -14.98 -3.97
CA TRP A 186 -17.84 -14.07 -3.34
C TRP A 186 -18.53 -12.86 -2.71
N GLU A 187 -17.83 -12.20 -1.82
CA GLU A 187 -18.14 -10.89 -1.28
C GLU A 187 -16.96 -9.92 -1.46
N PHE A 188 -17.17 -8.65 -1.14
CA PHE A 188 -16.10 -7.67 -1.11
C PHE A 188 -15.07 -7.99 0.00
N MET A 189 -13.82 -7.54 -0.16
CA MET A 189 -12.71 -7.94 0.72
C MET A 189 -12.89 -7.54 2.19
N ASP A 190 -13.63 -6.47 2.47
CA ASP A 190 -13.89 -5.97 3.82
C ASP A 190 -15.14 -6.59 4.47
N SER A 191 -15.73 -7.61 3.87
CA SER A 191 -16.88 -8.28 4.44
C SER A 191 -16.54 -9.06 5.71
N PRO A 192 -17.51 -9.31 6.61
CA PRO A 192 -17.30 -10.19 7.76
C PRO A 192 -16.83 -11.60 7.37
N GLN A 193 -17.21 -12.10 6.19
CA GLN A 193 -16.76 -13.39 5.65
C GLN A 193 -15.25 -13.39 5.35
N GLY A 194 -14.71 -12.26 4.88
CA GLY A 194 -13.29 -12.07 4.67
C GLY A 194 -12.47 -11.86 5.95
N GLY A 195 -13.15 -11.75 7.09
CA GLY A 195 -12.52 -11.62 8.40
C GLY A 195 -11.83 -10.27 8.62
N THR A 196 -12.16 -9.22 7.88
CA THR A 196 -11.56 -7.89 7.99
C THR A 196 -12.50 -6.94 8.72
N ASN A 197 -12.63 -7.07 10.05
CA ASN A 197 -13.32 -6.07 10.86
C ASN A 197 -12.46 -4.80 10.93
N GLY A 198 -12.60 -3.87 9.99
CA GLY A 198 -11.86 -2.61 10.03
C GLY A 198 -11.29 -2.10 8.71
N GLY A 199 -11.55 -2.80 7.62
CA GLY A 199 -11.16 -2.38 6.27
C GLY A 199 -9.74 -2.82 5.86
N LEU A 200 -9.63 -3.39 4.68
CA LEU A 200 -8.36 -3.68 4.02
C LEU A 200 -7.89 -2.42 3.28
N HIS A 201 -6.79 -1.81 3.73
CA HIS A 201 -6.21 -0.65 3.05
C HIS A 201 -5.48 -1.02 1.76
N ALA A 202 -4.97 -2.26 1.66
CA ALA A 202 -4.12 -2.68 0.54
C ALA A 202 -2.98 -1.68 0.27
N GLY A 203 -2.33 -1.21 1.35
CA GLY A 203 -1.31 -0.16 1.32
C GLY A 203 -0.07 -0.53 0.53
N GLY A 204 0.20 -1.84 0.36
CA GLY A 204 1.25 -2.37 -0.48
C GLY A 204 0.76 -3.56 -1.28
N ILE A 205 1.32 -3.73 -2.49
CA ILE A 205 1.08 -4.88 -3.34
C ILE A 205 2.39 -5.34 -4.00
N VAL A 206 2.57 -6.65 -4.13
CA VAL A 206 3.74 -7.25 -4.79
C VAL A 206 3.26 -8.28 -5.82
N TRP A 207 3.59 -8.05 -7.06
CA TRP A 207 3.32 -9.02 -8.13
C TRP A 207 4.56 -9.87 -8.37
N TYR A 208 4.48 -11.19 -8.10
CA TYR A 208 5.59 -12.12 -8.28
C TYR A 208 5.13 -13.39 -8.99
N GLY A 209 5.58 -13.59 -10.21
CA GLY A 209 5.09 -14.65 -11.09
C GLY A 209 3.56 -14.57 -11.26
N ASN A 210 2.89 -15.68 -11.04
CA ASN A 210 1.41 -15.71 -11.13
C ASN A 210 0.70 -15.10 -9.92
N TYR A 211 1.39 -14.74 -8.84
CA TYR A 211 0.76 -14.32 -7.60
C TYR A 211 0.84 -12.80 -7.39
N LEU A 212 -0.26 -12.24 -6.90
CA LEU A 212 -0.31 -10.89 -6.36
C LEU A 212 -0.49 -11.00 -4.85
N TYR A 213 0.46 -10.48 -4.12
CA TYR A 213 0.44 -10.34 -2.67
C TYR A 213 -0.09 -8.96 -2.31
N VAL A 214 -1.14 -8.90 -1.49
CA VAL A 214 -1.78 -7.66 -1.05
C VAL A 214 -1.65 -7.54 0.46
N MET A 215 -1.07 -6.46 0.92
CA MET A 215 -0.78 -6.23 2.33
C MET A 215 -2.07 -5.95 3.11
N ASP A 216 -2.28 -6.74 4.17
CA ASP A 216 -3.32 -6.55 5.17
C ASP A 216 -2.66 -6.03 6.44
N THR A 217 -2.72 -4.72 6.65
CA THR A 217 -1.95 -3.99 7.67
C THR A 217 -1.98 -4.67 9.04
N ARG A 218 -3.10 -5.25 9.44
CA ARG A 218 -3.28 -5.82 10.77
C ARG A 218 -2.86 -7.29 10.88
N ARG A 219 -2.90 -8.05 9.77
CA ARG A 219 -2.88 -9.51 9.81
C ARG A 219 -1.72 -10.17 9.10
N GLY A 220 -1.29 -9.60 7.96
CA GLY A 220 -0.28 -10.25 7.13
C GLY A 220 -0.47 -9.94 5.66
N VAL A 221 -0.58 -10.97 4.83
CA VAL A 221 -0.59 -10.86 3.37
C VAL A 221 -1.71 -11.71 2.77
N ARG A 222 -2.55 -11.10 1.93
CA ARG A 222 -3.57 -11.78 1.12
C ARG A 222 -2.97 -12.16 -0.21
N VAL A 223 -3.27 -13.36 -0.71
CA VAL A 223 -2.72 -13.89 -1.96
C VAL A 223 -3.82 -14.02 -3.01
N PHE A 224 -3.57 -13.45 -4.18
CA PHE A 224 -4.40 -13.55 -5.36
C PHE A 224 -3.60 -14.23 -6.47
N ASP A 225 -4.29 -14.85 -7.43
CA ASP A 225 -3.66 -15.55 -8.55
C ASP A 225 -4.14 -14.95 -9.87
N MET A 226 -3.21 -14.39 -10.64
CA MET A 226 -3.47 -13.70 -11.90
C MET A 226 -4.12 -14.59 -12.96
N ARG A 227 -4.12 -15.91 -12.75
CA ARG A 227 -4.80 -16.88 -13.62
C ARG A 227 -6.30 -16.93 -13.38
N TYR A 228 -6.82 -16.35 -12.28
CA TYR A 228 -8.22 -16.37 -11.91
C TYR A 228 -8.83 -14.96 -11.88
N ILE A 229 -8.76 -14.26 -13.00
CA ILE A 229 -9.48 -12.99 -13.20
C ILE A 229 -10.72 -13.29 -14.02
N PHE A 230 -11.88 -13.33 -13.38
CA PHE A 230 -13.16 -13.66 -14.01
C PHE A 230 -13.73 -12.48 -14.78
N ASP A 231 -14.26 -12.74 -15.99
CA ASP A 231 -14.88 -11.75 -16.88
C ASP A 231 -16.41 -11.87 -16.85
N LEU A 232 -17.06 -11.11 -15.99
CA LEU A 232 -18.52 -11.08 -15.88
C LEU A 232 -19.19 -10.49 -17.13
N GLY A 233 -18.48 -9.69 -17.91
CA GLY A 233 -19.02 -9.10 -19.14
C GLY A 233 -19.13 -10.09 -20.31
N SER A 234 -18.39 -11.23 -20.24
CA SER A 234 -18.49 -12.31 -21.23
C SER A 234 -19.19 -13.55 -20.68
N ALA A 235 -19.45 -13.61 -19.37
CA ALA A 235 -20.12 -14.73 -18.75
C ALA A 235 -21.61 -14.74 -19.08
N ALA A 236 -22.15 -15.90 -19.50
CA ALA A 236 -23.58 -16.07 -19.76
C ALA A 236 -24.43 -15.82 -18.49
N ASN A 237 -23.86 -16.04 -17.32
CA ASN A 237 -24.43 -15.83 -16.00
C ASN A 237 -23.80 -14.65 -15.24
N GLY A 238 -23.15 -13.70 -15.91
CA GLY A 238 -22.58 -12.49 -15.33
C GLY A 238 -23.45 -11.28 -15.63
N ASP A 239 -23.49 -10.32 -14.69
CA ASP A 239 -24.18 -9.04 -14.84
C ASP A 239 -23.31 -7.90 -14.31
N THR A 240 -23.04 -6.93 -15.16
CA THR A 240 -22.23 -5.73 -14.85
C THR A 240 -23.07 -4.45 -14.77
N SER A 241 -24.39 -4.53 -14.88
CA SER A 241 -25.29 -3.38 -14.90
C SER A 241 -25.65 -2.89 -13.50
N ASP A 242 -25.64 -3.77 -12.47
CA ASP A 242 -26.00 -3.43 -11.09
C ASP A 242 -24.76 -3.14 -10.23
N GLY A 243 -24.53 -1.86 -9.96
CA GLY A 243 -23.44 -1.38 -9.11
C GLY A 243 -23.62 -1.64 -7.61
N ASN A 244 -24.77 -2.17 -7.17
CA ASN A 244 -25.07 -2.41 -5.76
C ASN A 244 -24.97 -3.89 -5.36
N ARG A 245 -24.91 -4.80 -6.34
CA ARG A 245 -24.85 -6.25 -6.06
C ARG A 245 -23.44 -6.79 -6.15
N MET A 246 -23.16 -7.73 -5.26
CA MET A 246 -21.91 -8.48 -5.20
C MET A 246 -22.19 -9.97 -5.03
N GLY A 247 -21.38 -10.83 -5.65
CA GLY A 247 -21.51 -12.28 -5.54
C GLY A 247 -22.67 -12.86 -6.36
N ARG A 248 -23.08 -14.07 -5.99
CA ARG A 248 -24.12 -14.82 -6.67
C ARG A 248 -25.51 -14.53 -6.08
N HIS A 249 -26.44 -14.11 -6.95
CA HIS A 249 -27.86 -13.96 -6.64
C HIS A 249 -28.66 -14.83 -7.62
N GLY A 250 -29.30 -15.88 -7.09
CA GLY A 250 -29.89 -16.94 -7.91
C GLY A 250 -28.82 -17.65 -8.75
N SER A 251 -28.88 -17.54 -10.07
CA SER A 251 -27.84 -18.06 -10.98
C SER A 251 -26.87 -17.01 -11.49
N THR A 252 -27.07 -15.74 -11.20
CA THR A 252 -26.32 -14.62 -11.77
C THR A 252 -25.22 -14.12 -10.82
N TYR A 253 -24.05 -13.81 -11.35
CA TYR A 253 -22.90 -13.26 -10.63
C TYR A 253 -22.73 -11.77 -10.86
N TYR A 254 -22.46 -11.03 -9.81
CA TYR A 254 -22.32 -9.57 -9.76
C TYR A 254 -20.98 -9.17 -9.12
N GLY A 255 -20.45 -8.01 -9.53
CA GLY A 255 -19.21 -7.45 -9.03
C GLY A 255 -19.29 -5.94 -8.82
N HIS A 256 -20.36 -5.42 -8.21
CA HIS A 256 -20.57 -3.97 -8.04
C HIS A 256 -20.42 -3.16 -9.34
N GLY A 257 -20.90 -3.72 -10.47
CA GLY A 257 -20.75 -3.11 -11.80
C GLY A 257 -19.35 -3.28 -12.42
N TYR A 258 -18.40 -3.89 -11.73
CA TYR A 258 -17.10 -4.23 -12.31
C TYR A 258 -17.23 -5.41 -13.27
N ARG A 259 -16.59 -5.29 -14.43
CA ARG A 259 -16.52 -6.40 -15.38
C ARG A 259 -15.62 -7.53 -14.89
N TYR A 260 -14.52 -7.19 -14.23
CA TYR A 260 -13.50 -8.13 -13.81
C TYR A 260 -13.46 -8.27 -12.29
N VAL A 261 -13.45 -9.52 -11.83
CA VAL A 261 -13.37 -9.88 -10.42
C VAL A 261 -12.24 -10.90 -10.22
N MET A 262 -11.34 -10.62 -9.28
CA MET A 262 -10.24 -11.52 -8.92
C MET A 262 -10.40 -11.97 -7.46
N PRO A 263 -10.77 -13.24 -7.22
CA PRO A 263 -10.95 -13.75 -5.86
C PRO A 263 -9.60 -14.11 -5.22
N GLN A 264 -9.55 -13.95 -3.89
CA GLN A 264 -8.44 -14.37 -3.05
C GLN A 264 -8.27 -15.89 -3.09
N VAL A 265 -7.03 -16.39 -3.21
CA VAL A 265 -6.74 -17.82 -3.23
C VAL A 265 -6.12 -18.33 -1.93
N ASP A 266 -5.47 -17.45 -1.15
CA ASP A 266 -4.77 -17.81 0.08
C ASP A 266 -4.52 -16.59 0.98
N ALA A 267 -3.95 -16.81 2.17
CA ALA A 267 -3.42 -15.75 3.03
C ALA A 267 -2.32 -16.27 3.96
N TRP A 268 -1.36 -15.41 4.25
CA TRP A 268 -0.33 -15.59 5.28
C TRP A 268 -0.60 -14.60 6.41
N VAL A 269 -0.69 -15.09 7.62
CA VAL A 269 -1.07 -14.31 8.80
C VAL A 269 0.00 -14.39 9.88
N ASN A 270 0.08 -13.38 10.74
CA ASN A 270 0.98 -13.38 11.88
C ASN A 270 0.93 -14.70 12.62
N ASP A 271 2.09 -15.31 12.88
CA ASP A 271 2.19 -16.62 13.54
C ASP A 271 1.74 -16.56 15.01
N ALA A 272 1.91 -15.43 15.67
CA ALA A 272 1.44 -15.20 17.04
C ALA A 272 -0.09 -15.28 17.18
N GLY A 273 -0.82 -15.33 16.08
CA GLY A 273 -2.28 -15.48 16.05
C GLY A 273 -3.07 -14.25 16.45
N ALA A 274 -2.40 -13.16 16.79
CA ALA A 274 -3.03 -11.88 17.11
C ALA A 274 -2.93 -10.91 15.94
N ASP A 275 -4.03 -10.21 15.66
CA ASP A 275 -4.03 -9.05 14.77
C ASP A 275 -3.25 -7.90 15.46
N ASN A 276 -2.52 -7.10 14.69
CA ASN A 276 -1.93 -5.88 15.22
C ASN A 276 -2.97 -4.75 15.17
N ASP A 277 -3.53 -4.42 16.33
CA ASP A 277 -4.60 -3.43 16.50
C ASP A 277 -4.12 -2.05 16.95
N ASP A 278 -2.81 -1.78 16.91
CA ASP A 278 -2.20 -0.52 17.40
C ASP A 278 -2.63 0.73 16.58
N GLY A 279 -3.55 0.60 15.64
CA GLY A 279 -4.00 1.71 14.79
C GLY A 279 -2.83 2.32 14.01
N THR A 280 -2.55 3.61 14.23
CA THR A 280 -1.41 4.32 13.62
C THR A 280 -0.16 4.36 14.51
N ASN A 281 -0.21 3.77 15.72
CA ASN A 281 0.95 3.59 16.57
C ASN A 281 1.75 2.37 16.16
N CYS A 282 3.02 2.29 16.54
CA CYS A 282 3.83 1.10 16.35
C CYS A 282 4.45 0.68 17.67
N SER A 283 4.36 -0.62 17.94
CA SER A 283 5.04 -1.24 19.07
C SER A 283 6.50 -1.58 18.71
N PRO A 284 7.43 -1.50 19.67
CA PRO A 284 8.83 -1.82 19.41
C PRO A 284 9.07 -3.31 19.16
N SER A 285 8.14 -4.18 19.55
CA SER A 285 8.19 -5.65 19.43
C SER A 285 6.79 -6.24 19.21
N GLY A 286 6.72 -7.55 19.02
CA GLY A 286 5.47 -8.29 18.78
C GLY A 286 5.06 -8.28 17.31
N ALA A 287 3.80 -8.68 17.03
CA ALA A 287 3.28 -8.84 15.69
C ALA A 287 3.47 -7.58 14.83
N PRO A 288 4.15 -7.67 13.67
CA PRO A 288 4.36 -6.52 12.81
C PRO A 288 3.08 -6.11 12.08
N LYS A 289 3.06 -4.88 11.58
CA LYS A 289 2.10 -4.41 10.58
C LYS A 289 2.63 -4.66 9.17
N PHE A 290 1.70 -4.88 8.26
CA PHE A 290 1.97 -5.04 6.83
C PHE A 290 1.31 -3.89 6.06
N SER A 291 1.94 -2.72 6.09
CA SER A 291 1.35 -1.50 5.55
C SER A 291 1.73 -1.24 4.10
N TYR A 292 2.87 -1.73 3.66
CA TYR A 292 3.39 -1.61 2.30
C TYR A 292 4.26 -2.82 1.95
N GLY A 293 4.56 -3.00 0.64
CA GLY A 293 5.37 -4.12 0.20
C GLY A 293 6.01 -3.93 -1.15
N ALA A 294 7.21 -4.48 -1.34
CA ALA A 294 7.96 -4.46 -2.57
C ALA A 294 8.73 -5.77 -2.78
N LEU A 295 9.43 -5.87 -3.91
CA LEU A 295 10.28 -7.00 -4.24
C LEU A 295 11.75 -6.58 -4.30
N ASP A 296 12.65 -7.41 -3.77
CA ASP A 296 14.09 -7.36 -3.97
C ASP A 296 14.54 -8.62 -4.73
N ARG A 297 14.86 -8.45 -6.02
CA ARG A 297 15.39 -9.52 -6.88
C ARG A 297 16.92 -9.60 -6.89
N ASN A 298 17.61 -8.70 -6.18
CA ASN A 298 19.07 -8.76 -6.07
C ASN A 298 19.54 -9.63 -4.91
N ALA A 299 18.61 -10.04 -4.04
CA ALA A 299 18.90 -11.02 -3.01
C ALA A 299 18.86 -12.46 -3.59
N GLY A 300 19.51 -13.38 -2.94
CA GLY A 300 19.43 -14.81 -3.29
C GLY A 300 19.03 -15.61 -2.05
N PRO A 301 17.81 -16.13 -1.95
CA PRO A 301 16.68 -16.05 -2.89
C PRO A 301 16.04 -14.66 -2.95
N ASP A 302 15.18 -14.42 -3.97
CA ASP A 302 14.34 -13.22 -4.05
C ASP A 302 13.63 -12.96 -2.74
N GLN A 303 13.47 -11.69 -2.36
CA GLN A 303 12.88 -11.30 -1.08
C GLN A 303 11.67 -10.37 -1.29
N MET A 304 10.58 -10.67 -0.60
CA MET A 304 9.54 -9.66 -0.39
C MET A 304 9.97 -8.73 0.73
N VAL A 305 9.79 -7.44 0.53
CA VAL A 305 9.95 -6.40 1.56
C VAL A 305 8.58 -6.07 2.12
N THR A 306 8.45 -5.94 3.44
CA THR A 306 7.24 -5.40 4.07
C THR A 306 7.61 -4.44 5.18
N GLY A 307 6.73 -3.49 5.49
CA GLY A 307 7.00 -2.58 6.59
C GLY A 307 5.77 -1.95 7.23
N GLU A 308 6.02 -1.24 8.31
CA GLU A 308 5.03 -0.66 9.19
C GLU A 308 4.84 0.84 8.93
N TYR A 309 3.60 1.26 8.68
CA TYR A 309 3.23 2.68 8.74
C TYR A 309 2.94 3.09 10.18
N CYS A 310 3.61 4.12 10.66
CA CYS A 310 3.46 4.67 12.00
C CYS A 310 3.42 6.20 11.93
N LEU A 311 2.46 6.83 12.58
CA LEU A 311 2.46 8.28 12.74
C LEU A 311 3.49 8.71 13.78
N ASN A 312 4.00 9.92 13.59
CA ASN A 312 4.95 10.52 14.53
C ASN A 312 4.24 10.80 15.86
N GLN A 313 4.63 10.09 16.92
CA GLN A 313 4.19 10.36 18.28
C GLN A 313 5.27 11.17 18.98
N PRO A 314 4.96 12.34 19.55
CA PRO A 314 5.96 13.31 19.98
C PRO A 314 6.81 12.93 21.20
N ALA A 315 6.65 11.77 21.80
CA ALA A 315 7.27 11.50 23.10
C ALA A 315 7.98 10.15 23.26
N THR A 316 7.95 9.23 22.28
CA THR A 316 8.63 7.95 22.43
C THR A 316 9.60 7.70 21.30
N THR A 317 10.83 7.34 21.64
CA THR A 317 11.88 6.90 20.71
C THR A 317 11.47 5.69 19.87
N ASP A 318 10.39 5.00 20.25
CA ASP A 318 9.89 3.77 19.65
C ASP A 318 8.76 3.98 18.60
N GLY A 319 8.40 5.23 18.28
CA GLY A 319 7.34 5.55 17.31
C GLY A 319 7.72 5.31 15.84
N LYS A 320 8.94 4.85 15.58
CA LYS A 320 9.40 4.46 14.25
C LYS A 320 9.08 3.00 14.01
N GLY A 321 8.48 2.70 12.86
CA GLY A 321 8.15 1.36 12.47
C GLY A 321 9.36 0.47 12.19
N ARG A 322 9.05 -0.76 11.81
CA ARG A 322 10.02 -1.79 11.42
C ARG A 322 9.81 -2.16 9.96
N VAL A 323 10.85 -2.64 9.32
CA VAL A 323 10.83 -3.16 7.96
C VAL A 323 11.53 -4.52 7.96
N ALA A 324 11.05 -5.46 7.14
CA ALA A 324 11.60 -6.81 7.08
C ALA A 324 11.63 -7.35 5.65
N THR A 325 12.53 -8.31 5.41
CA THR A 325 12.66 -9.05 4.15
C THR A 325 12.29 -10.51 4.34
N TRP A 326 11.56 -11.09 3.38
CA TRP A 326 10.95 -12.41 3.46
C TRP A 326 11.30 -13.23 2.23
N PRO A 327 11.91 -14.42 2.38
CA PRO A 327 12.38 -15.20 1.25
C PRO A 327 11.23 -15.78 0.43
N LEU A 328 11.37 -15.74 -0.88
CA LEU A 328 10.44 -16.31 -1.86
C LEU A 328 11.08 -17.49 -2.59
N ASN A 329 10.26 -18.40 -3.05
CA ASN A 329 10.67 -19.49 -3.92
C ASN A 329 10.55 -19.07 -5.37
N GLU A 330 11.66 -18.84 -6.03
CA GLU A 330 11.72 -18.33 -7.42
C GLU A 330 11.05 -19.28 -8.43
N ALA A 331 11.08 -20.59 -8.16
CA ALA A 331 10.47 -21.57 -9.07
C ALA A 331 8.94 -21.60 -9.00
N THR A 332 8.35 -21.27 -7.84
CA THR A 332 6.91 -21.38 -7.63
C THR A 332 6.22 -20.02 -7.46
N GLY A 333 6.97 -18.98 -7.14
CA GLY A 333 6.43 -17.66 -6.78
C GLY A 333 5.81 -17.61 -5.38
N GLU A 334 5.91 -18.70 -4.60
CA GLU A 334 5.34 -18.81 -3.24
C GLU A 334 6.38 -18.48 -2.15
N PRO A 335 5.94 -18.24 -0.90
CA PRO A 335 6.85 -18.10 0.24
C PRO A 335 7.78 -19.28 0.41
N LEU A 336 9.07 -19.01 0.67
CA LEU A 336 10.04 -20.04 1.04
C LEU A 336 9.95 -20.29 2.55
N LEU A 337 9.54 -21.50 2.92
CA LEU A 337 9.25 -21.85 4.30
C LEU A 337 10.47 -22.43 5.02
N ASN A 338 10.57 -22.15 6.32
CA ASN A 338 11.55 -22.79 7.20
C ASN A 338 11.14 -24.24 7.54
N GLY A 339 12.01 -24.96 8.26
CA GLY A 339 11.75 -26.35 8.65
C GLY A 339 10.51 -26.57 9.54
N ALA A 340 9.92 -25.51 10.09
CA ALA A 340 8.68 -25.55 10.87
C ALA A 340 7.43 -25.20 10.04
N GLY A 341 7.56 -25.08 8.72
CA GLY A 341 6.46 -24.71 7.83
C GLY A 341 6.00 -23.24 7.98
N LYS A 342 6.87 -22.37 8.48
CA LYS A 342 6.59 -20.95 8.66
C LYS A 342 7.33 -20.12 7.63
N TRP A 343 6.72 -19.01 7.20
CA TRP A 343 7.40 -17.98 6.46
C TRP A 343 8.10 -17.06 7.46
N GLN A 344 9.41 -17.14 7.50
CA GLN A 344 10.25 -16.44 8.47
C GLN A 344 11.05 -15.36 7.75
N ALA A 345 11.00 -14.11 8.25
CA ALA A 345 11.85 -13.06 7.74
C ALA A 345 13.34 -13.37 7.89
N THR A 346 14.13 -12.98 6.90
CA THR A 346 15.60 -13.17 6.86
C THR A 346 16.34 -11.99 7.46
N ALA A 347 15.76 -10.79 7.39
CA ALA A 347 16.29 -9.58 8.05
C ALA A 347 15.15 -8.67 8.51
N ALA A 348 15.45 -7.84 9.52
CA ALA A 348 14.53 -6.81 10.00
C ALA A 348 15.30 -5.60 10.54
N HIS A 349 14.81 -4.40 10.22
CA HIS A 349 15.47 -3.15 10.62
C HIS A 349 14.46 -2.14 11.20
N ARG A 350 14.93 -1.31 12.13
CA ARG A 350 14.18 -0.14 12.59
C ARG A 350 14.24 0.95 11.51
N LEU A 351 13.08 1.51 11.17
CA LEU A 351 12.99 2.60 10.21
C LEU A 351 13.64 3.88 10.75
N PRO A 352 14.22 4.75 9.90
CA PRO A 352 14.87 5.97 10.33
C PRO A 352 13.86 7.10 10.63
N ALA A 353 12.60 6.96 10.18
CA ALA A 353 11.56 7.97 10.28
C ALA A 353 10.17 7.33 10.43
N SER A 354 9.21 8.11 10.90
CA SER A 354 7.78 7.79 10.88
C SER A 354 7.15 8.12 9.51
N SER A 355 5.90 7.72 9.32
CA SER A 355 5.09 7.98 8.12
C SER A 355 5.70 7.41 6.84
N ILE A 356 6.43 6.30 6.94
CA ILE A 356 6.93 5.54 5.78
C ILE A 356 5.77 4.77 5.18
N GLN A 357 5.59 4.92 3.86
CA GLN A 357 4.49 4.35 3.07
C GLN A 357 4.95 3.33 2.04
N GLY A 358 6.26 3.19 1.83
CA GLY A 358 6.85 2.22 0.92
C GLY A 358 8.33 2.03 1.20
N ALA A 359 8.86 0.86 0.85
CA ALA A 359 10.28 0.54 0.95
C ALA A 359 10.69 -0.45 -0.14
N VAL A 360 11.78 -0.17 -0.83
CA VAL A 360 12.49 -1.12 -1.71
C VAL A 360 13.92 -1.26 -1.27
N VAL A 361 14.52 -2.41 -1.57
CA VAL A 361 15.94 -2.68 -1.41
C VAL A 361 16.55 -2.87 -2.80
N HIS A 362 17.67 -2.24 -3.04
CA HIS A 362 18.47 -2.45 -4.24
C HIS A 362 19.96 -2.41 -3.85
N ASP A 363 20.68 -3.49 -4.12
CA ASP A 363 22.11 -3.67 -3.78
C ASP A 363 22.41 -3.31 -2.30
N GLY A 364 21.58 -3.81 -1.38
CA GLY A 364 21.73 -3.57 0.06
C GLY A 364 21.40 -2.14 0.52
N THR A 365 21.03 -1.26 -0.40
CA THR A 365 20.56 0.10 -0.11
C THR A 365 19.05 0.15 -0.04
N TRP A 366 18.52 0.82 0.97
CA TRP A 366 17.09 1.00 1.18
C TRP A 366 16.60 2.34 0.64
N TYR A 367 15.50 2.32 -0.07
CA TYR A 367 14.79 3.51 -0.55
C TYR A 367 13.39 3.50 0.06
N LEU A 368 13.04 4.59 0.76
CA LEU A 368 11.83 4.66 1.56
C LEU A 368 11.00 5.87 1.13
N SER A 369 9.73 5.69 0.84
CA SER A 369 8.79 6.79 0.64
C SER A 369 8.27 7.28 2.00
N GLN A 370 8.42 8.55 2.29
CA GLN A 370 7.88 9.18 3.49
C GLN A 370 6.78 10.17 3.12
N SER A 371 5.56 9.94 3.58
CA SER A 371 4.46 10.89 3.40
C SER A 371 4.57 12.07 4.37
N ALA A 372 4.17 13.26 3.91
CA ALA A 372 4.03 14.46 4.73
C ALA A 372 2.57 14.96 4.75
N GLY A 373 1.62 14.07 4.46
CA GLY A 373 0.19 14.35 4.37
C GLY A 373 -0.20 15.11 3.11
N SER A 374 -1.37 15.73 3.11
CA SER A 374 -1.98 16.35 1.91
C SER A 374 -1.46 17.74 1.56
N GLY A 375 -0.67 18.37 2.42
CA GLY A 375 -0.27 19.78 2.28
C GLY A 375 1.13 20.03 1.75
N ARG A 376 2.01 19.03 1.75
CA ARG A 376 3.44 19.19 1.45
C ARG A 376 3.97 18.00 0.67
N ASN A 377 5.06 18.23 -0.07
CA ASN A 377 5.84 17.16 -0.68
C ASN A 377 6.28 16.13 0.36
N GLY A 378 6.15 14.85 0.01
CA GLY A 378 6.79 13.75 0.71
C GLY A 378 8.30 13.72 0.43
N ARG A 379 8.93 12.61 0.77
CA ARG A 379 10.37 12.37 0.53
C ARG A 379 10.61 10.96 0.01
N LEU A 380 11.61 10.81 -0.83
CA LEU A 380 12.31 9.56 -1.05
C LEU A 380 13.59 9.62 -0.22
N ILE A 381 13.71 8.74 0.74
CA ILE A 381 14.84 8.61 1.66
C ILE A 381 15.74 7.47 1.17
N LYS A 382 17.03 7.73 1.01
CA LYS A 382 18.05 6.70 0.83
C LYS A 382 18.66 6.39 2.19
N ALA A 383 18.74 5.10 2.54
CA ALA A 383 19.25 4.66 3.83
C ALA A 383 20.09 3.39 3.72
N THR A 384 20.99 3.19 4.66
CA THR A 384 21.82 1.97 4.76
C THR A 384 21.64 1.31 6.11
N PRO A 385 21.69 -0.05 6.19
CA PRO A 385 21.57 -0.75 7.44
C PRO A 385 22.85 -0.64 8.30
N SER A 386 22.67 -0.53 9.60
CA SER A 386 23.75 -0.54 10.60
C SER A 386 23.75 -1.86 11.39
N GLY A 387 23.58 -2.98 10.75
CA GLY A 387 23.57 -4.29 11.37
C GLY A 387 22.94 -5.33 10.44
N SER A 388 23.25 -6.60 10.66
CA SER A 388 22.73 -7.73 9.90
C SER A 388 22.68 -8.96 10.81
N PRO A 389 21.61 -9.76 10.77
CA PRO A 389 20.36 -9.59 10.00
C PRO A 389 19.39 -8.59 10.62
N THR A 390 19.71 -8.00 11.78
CA THR A 390 18.88 -7.00 12.44
C THR A 390 19.69 -5.75 12.79
N GLY A 391 19.03 -4.58 12.76
CA GLY A 391 19.69 -3.32 13.04
C GLY A 391 18.77 -2.13 12.88
N THR A 392 19.35 -0.98 12.54
CA THR A 392 18.65 0.26 12.24
C THR A 392 19.02 0.74 10.85
N LEU A 393 18.16 1.52 10.20
CA LEU A 393 18.46 2.18 8.93
C LEU A 393 18.94 3.61 9.19
N GLY A 394 20.14 3.93 8.69
CA GLY A 394 20.72 5.27 8.74
C GLY A 394 20.48 6.04 7.46
N VAL A 395 19.92 7.26 7.54
CA VAL A 395 19.66 8.12 6.38
C VAL A 395 20.97 8.61 5.76
N THR A 396 21.11 8.45 4.46
CA THR A 396 22.27 8.95 3.70
C THR A 396 21.90 10.08 2.73
N GLU A 397 20.65 10.09 2.22
CA GLU A 397 20.17 11.10 1.27
C GLU A 397 18.66 11.27 1.39
N ASN A 398 18.15 12.46 1.02
CA ASN A 398 16.72 12.74 0.89
C ASN A 398 16.43 13.54 -0.37
N ARG A 399 15.39 13.17 -1.10
CA ARG A 399 14.82 13.93 -2.22
C ARG A 399 13.33 14.18 -2.01
N LEU A 400 12.81 15.28 -2.55
CA LEU A 400 11.37 15.57 -2.50
C LEU A 400 10.61 14.58 -3.40
N ALA A 401 9.56 14.00 -2.87
CA ALA A 401 8.59 13.14 -3.56
C ALA A 401 7.23 13.84 -3.65
N GLY A 402 6.27 13.24 -4.32
CA GLY A 402 4.92 13.79 -4.46
C GLY A 402 4.18 13.96 -3.14
N ILE A 403 3.15 14.80 -3.15
CA ILE A 403 2.25 15.04 -2.00
C ILE A 403 1.37 13.79 -1.81
N GLY A 404 1.48 13.14 -0.64
CA GLY A 404 0.80 11.87 -0.37
C GLY A 404 1.41 10.71 -1.14
N VAL A 405 2.75 10.66 -1.22
CA VAL A 405 3.48 9.52 -1.79
C VAL A 405 3.22 8.26 -0.99
N GLU A 406 3.01 7.15 -1.71
CA GLU A 406 2.65 5.84 -1.18
C GLU A 406 3.73 4.78 -1.49
N ASP A 407 3.32 3.56 -1.72
CA ASP A 407 4.14 2.37 -1.96
C ASP A 407 5.16 2.52 -3.09
N LEU A 408 6.17 1.65 -3.13
CA LEU A 408 7.27 1.68 -4.07
C LEU A 408 7.45 0.34 -4.79
N SER A 409 7.77 0.37 -6.09
CA SER A 409 8.24 -0.77 -6.87
C SER A 409 9.46 -0.36 -7.68
N TYR A 410 10.50 -1.20 -7.71
CA TYR A 410 11.73 -0.93 -8.47
C TYR A 410 11.63 -1.46 -9.90
N TRP A 411 12.08 -0.67 -10.84
CA TRP A 411 12.14 -1.04 -12.25
C TRP A 411 13.58 -1.09 -12.73
N PRO A 412 14.20 -2.27 -12.85
CA PRO A 412 15.64 -2.42 -13.09
C PRO A 412 16.15 -1.74 -14.36
N SER A 413 15.50 -1.94 -15.52
CA SER A 413 15.98 -1.32 -16.79
C SER A 413 15.88 0.20 -16.81
N GLN A 414 15.16 0.80 -15.87
CA GLN A 414 15.03 2.26 -15.73
C GLN A 414 15.88 2.82 -14.59
N ASP A 415 16.52 1.97 -13.79
CA ASP A 415 17.19 2.34 -12.53
C ASP A 415 16.33 3.30 -11.69
N ALA A 416 15.06 2.99 -11.51
CA ALA A 416 14.11 3.90 -10.90
C ALA A 416 13.08 3.15 -10.02
N VAL A 417 12.66 3.79 -8.95
CA VAL A 417 11.46 3.38 -8.20
C VAL A 417 10.24 4.07 -8.76
N TRP A 418 9.15 3.32 -8.89
CA TRP A 418 7.83 3.82 -9.25
C TRP A 418 6.95 3.93 -8.02
N THR A 419 6.06 4.91 -8.01
CA THR A 419 5.15 5.19 -6.90
C THR A 419 3.87 5.86 -7.37
N VAL A 420 2.90 5.95 -6.47
CA VAL A 420 1.63 6.65 -6.66
C VAL A 420 1.40 7.65 -5.54
N THR A 421 0.58 8.68 -5.78
CA THR A 421 0.12 9.63 -4.78
C THR A 421 -1.39 9.49 -4.55
N GLU A 422 -1.83 9.56 -3.28
CA GLU A 422 -3.20 9.18 -2.89
C GLU A 422 -4.24 10.30 -2.96
N HIS A 423 -3.86 11.56 -2.73
CA HIS A 423 -4.84 12.61 -2.42
C HIS A 423 -5.71 13.04 -3.61
N PRO A 424 -6.99 13.37 -3.38
CA PRO A 424 -7.91 13.82 -4.43
C PRO A 424 -7.36 14.97 -5.29
N GLY A 425 -7.49 14.80 -6.59
CA GLY A 425 -6.98 15.75 -7.59
C GLY A 425 -5.47 15.71 -7.82
N ARG A 426 -4.71 14.98 -7.01
CA ARG A 426 -3.24 14.86 -7.07
C ARG A 426 -2.75 13.45 -7.37
N ARG A 427 -3.63 12.55 -7.83
CA ARG A 427 -3.35 11.12 -8.02
C ARG A 427 -2.47 10.92 -9.25
N ALA A 428 -1.19 10.81 -8.99
CA ALA A 428 -0.14 10.72 -10.00
C ALA A 428 0.65 9.41 -9.83
N ILE A 429 1.01 8.78 -10.95
CA ILE A 429 1.97 7.68 -11.01
C ILE A 429 3.23 8.24 -11.65
N TYR A 430 4.37 8.09 -11.03
CA TYR A 430 5.66 8.60 -11.52
C TYR A 430 6.83 7.73 -11.06
N SER A 431 7.96 7.87 -11.78
CA SER A 431 9.22 7.25 -11.40
C SER A 431 10.17 8.25 -10.74
N CYS A 432 11.05 7.72 -9.91
CA CYS A 432 12.15 8.45 -9.27
C CYS A 432 13.46 7.69 -9.51
N PRO A 433 14.37 8.19 -10.36
CA PRO A 433 15.64 7.53 -10.63
C PRO A 433 16.46 7.31 -9.35
N LEU A 434 17.07 6.14 -9.19
CA LEU A 434 17.97 5.86 -8.05
C LEU A 434 19.29 6.60 -8.19
N THR A 435 19.75 6.76 -9.43
CA THR A 435 20.94 7.56 -9.79
C THR A 435 20.51 8.89 -10.42
N PRO A 436 20.16 9.92 -9.61
CA PRO A 436 19.68 11.19 -10.14
C PRO A 436 20.83 12.01 -10.74
N PRO A 437 20.54 12.94 -11.66
CA PRO A 437 21.50 13.94 -12.09
C PRO A 437 22.05 14.74 -10.90
N ALA A 438 23.29 15.20 -11.02
CA ALA A 438 23.95 15.99 -9.98
C ALA A 438 23.09 17.21 -9.58
N GLY A 439 22.80 17.36 -8.29
CA GLY A 439 21.99 18.45 -7.75
C GLY A 439 20.48 18.28 -7.85
N ALA A 440 19.96 17.17 -8.37
CA ALA A 440 18.52 16.88 -8.38
C ALA A 440 17.99 16.76 -6.97
N ARG A 441 17.04 17.62 -6.61
CA ARG A 441 16.39 17.66 -5.28
C ARG A 441 14.99 17.06 -5.28
N VAL A 442 14.45 16.69 -6.44
CA VAL A 442 13.09 16.23 -6.63
C VAL A 442 13.10 14.91 -7.36
N CYS A 443 12.21 13.98 -6.95
CA CYS A 443 11.91 12.77 -7.68
C CYS A 443 11.19 13.08 -8.98
N GLY A 444 11.54 12.38 -10.03
CA GLY A 444 10.87 12.42 -11.33
C GLY A 444 11.86 12.25 -12.46
N PRO A 445 11.43 11.77 -13.63
CA PRO A 445 12.28 11.66 -14.79
C PRO A 445 12.78 13.06 -15.15
N THR A 446 14.07 13.17 -15.42
CA THR A 446 14.63 14.33 -16.09
C THR A 446 14.10 14.33 -17.52
N GLY A 447 13.32 15.35 -17.85
CA GLY A 447 12.79 15.56 -19.20
C GLY A 447 13.89 15.76 -20.22
#